data_3371cae0aa7aef2607790ba7d7567f96
#
_entry.id   3371cae0aa7aef2607790ba7d7567f96
#
_cell.length_a   1.000
_cell.length_b   1.000
_cell.length_c   1.000
_cell.angle_alpha   90.00
_cell.angle_beta   90.00
_cell.angle_gamma   90.00
#
_symmetry.space_group_name_H-M   'P 1'
#
loop_
_entity.id
_entity.type
_entity.pdbx_description
1 polymer ?
#
loop_
_entity_poly.entity_id
_entity_poly.type
_entity_poly.pdbx_seq_one_letter_code
_entity_poly.pdbx_strand_id
1 'polypeptide(L)'
;GQMCTCNSYRNPAYLTKVASSIDAMSGGRLEFAIGAGWYDQEYKAYGYEYPSAGVRLKMLEEALQIYIAMTTQDKASFEGEHYQIKEAINQPKPLQKPYPPLWVCGGGEKVTLKLLAKYGDYGNWDVDVEGFVHKSKILKKHCEVQKRNYSEIKKTLHTNVIIGDNQKDLDSKLKRIVDVTGIPEEMYTSKPLVGVKE
;
A
#
# COMPACT_ATOMS: atom_id res chain seq x y z
N GLY A 1 -5.14 7.79 -6.70
CA GLY A 1 -5.47 6.56 -5.95
C GLY A 1 -5.53 6.78 -4.44
N GLN A 2 -6.16 5.85 -3.73
CA GLN A 2 -6.15 5.81 -2.26
C GLN A 2 -4.86 5.15 -1.76
N MET A 3 -4.21 5.71 -0.79
CA MET A 3 -3.00 5.15 -0.15
C MET A 3 -3.28 4.83 1.32
N CYS A 4 -3.62 3.60 1.61
CA CYS A 4 -3.94 2.48 0.72
C CYS A 4 -5.33 1.90 1.03
N THR A 5 -5.86 1.11 0.12
CA THR A 5 -7.09 0.35 0.35
C THR A 5 -6.82 -0.82 1.30
N CYS A 6 -7.63 -0.96 2.34
CA CYS A 6 -7.59 -2.14 3.21
C CYS A 6 -8.24 -3.34 2.50
N ASN A 7 -7.49 -4.42 2.34
CA ASN A 7 -7.97 -5.63 1.67
C ASN A 7 -9.18 -6.26 2.38
N SER A 8 -9.19 -6.25 3.72
CA SER A 8 -10.21 -6.95 4.52
C SER A 8 -11.62 -6.34 4.43
N TYR A 9 -11.76 -5.10 3.94
CA TYR A 9 -13.06 -4.43 3.91
C TYR A 9 -13.89 -4.74 2.66
N ARG A 10 -13.35 -5.46 1.69
CA ARG A 10 -14.05 -5.76 0.43
C ARG A 10 -13.65 -7.12 -0.13
N ASN A 11 -14.59 -7.75 -0.82
CA ASN A 11 -14.26 -8.92 -1.64
C ASN A 11 -13.28 -8.49 -2.75
N PRO A 12 -12.15 -9.19 -2.96
CA PRO A 12 -11.11 -8.78 -3.90
C PRO A 12 -11.58 -8.76 -5.36
N ALA A 13 -12.50 -9.63 -5.75
CA ALA A 13 -13.06 -9.60 -7.10
C ALA A 13 -13.92 -8.35 -7.33
N TYR A 14 -14.74 -7.98 -6.36
CA TYR A 14 -15.51 -6.73 -6.42
C TYR A 14 -14.59 -5.52 -6.44
N LEU A 15 -13.57 -5.49 -5.58
CA LEU A 15 -12.59 -4.41 -5.54
C LEU A 15 -11.84 -4.27 -6.88
N THR A 16 -11.51 -5.38 -7.53
CA THR A 16 -10.88 -5.38 -8.86
C THR A 16 -11.80 -4.76 -9.93
N LYS A 17 -13.10 -5.06 -9.91
CA LYS A 17 -14.07 -4.42 -10.82
C LYS A 17 -14.17 -2.92 -10.59
N VAL A 18 -14.18 -2.49 -9.33
CA VAL A 18 -14.18 -1.05 -8.98
C VAL A 18 -12.91 -0.39 -9.50
N ALA A 19 -11.73 -0.98 -9.25
CA ALA A 19 -10.46 -0.46 -9.73
C ALA A 19 -10.42 -0.35 -11.27
N SER A 20 -10.85 -1.39 -11.98
CA SER A 20 -10.91 -1.39 -13.45
C SER A 20 -11.86 -0.32 -14.00
N SER A 21 -13.01 -0.13 -13.36
CA SER A 21 -13.96 0.91 -13.75
C SER A 21 -13.39 2.32 -13.52
N ILE A 22 -12.74 2.55 -12.38
CA ILE A 22 -12.07 3.84 -12.09
C ILE A 22 -10.94 4.10 -13.09
N ASP A 23 -10.17 3.09 -13.45
CA ASP A 23 -9.09 3.23 -14.45
C ASP A 23 -9.67 3.65 -15.81
N ALA A 24 -10.71 2.96 -16.27
CA ALA A 24 -11.39 3.28 -17.52
C ALA A 24 -12.00 4.68 -17.51
N MET A 25 -12.73 5.06 -16.45
CA MET A 25 -13.36 6.38 -16.31
C MET A 25 -12.36 7.52 -16.16
N SER A 26 -11.21 7.25 -15.57
CA SER A 26 -10.15 8.26 -15.39
C SER A 26 -9.23 8.42 -16.61
N GLY A 27 -9.43 7.64 -17.67
CA GLY A 27 -8.54 7.65 -18.83
C GLY A 27 -7.16 7.04 -18.54
N GLY A 28 -7.11 5.96 -17.74
CA GLY A 28 -5.87 5.23 -17.44
C GLY A 28 -4.97 5.94 -16.42
N ARG A 29 -5.54 6.63 -15.41
CA ARG A 29 -4.78 7.37 -14.39
C ARG A 29 -4.83 6.74 -13.01
N LEU A 30 -5.40 5.55 -12.86
CA LEU A 30 -5.47 4.88 -11.58
C LEU A 30 -4.07 4.39 -11.16
N GLU A 31 -3.73 4.66 -9.90
CA GLU A 31 -2.69 4.00 -9.13
C GLU A 31 -3.42 3.15 -8.08
N PHE A 32 -3.27 1.83 -8.12
CA PHE A 32 -4.00 0.92 -7.24
C PHE A 32 -3.15 0.47 -6.06
N ALA A 33 -3.44 1.00 -4.89
CA ALA A 33 -2.70 0.70 -3.66
C ALA A 33 -3.53 -0.15 -2.70
N ILE A 34 -2.96 -1.29 -2.25
CA ILE A 34 -3.63 -2.24 -1.37
C ILE A 34 -2.69 -2.72 -0.25
N GLY A 35 -3.23 -2.94 0.93
CA GLY A 35 -2.53 -3.43 2.11
C GLY A 35 -3.39 -4.39 2.94
N ALA A 36 -2.75 -5.10 3.86
CA ALA A 36 -3.41 -6.12 4.68
C ALA A 36 -4.38 -5.55 5.74
N GLY A 37 -4.32 -4.22 6.01
CA GLY A 37 -5.04 -3.59 7.11
C GLY A 37 -4.28 -3.72 8.45
N TRP A 38 -4.49 -2.73 9.33
CA TRP A 38 -3.77 -2.68 10.60
C TRP A 38 -4.56 -2.01 11.74
N TYR A 39 -5.52 -1.13 11.43
CA TYR A 39 -6.19 -0.28 12.39
C TYR A 39 -7.43 -0.98 12.99
N ASP A 40 -7.24 -1.70 14.09
CA ASP A 40 -8.25 -2.54 14.72
C ASP A 40 -9.51 -1.79 15.19
N GLN A 41 -9.37 -0.51 15.55
CA GLN A 41 -10.50 0.32 15.95
C GLN A 41 -11.49 0.54 14.81
N GLU A 42 -11.01 0.72 13.59
CA GLU A 42 -11.86 0.86 12.40
C GLU A 42 -12.60 -0.45 12.10
N TYR A 43 -11.91 -1.60 12.20
CA TYR A 43 -12.55 -2.90 12.05
C TYR A 43 -13.69 -3.08 13.07
N LYS A 44 -13.47 -2.74 14.32
CA LYS A 44 -14.49 -2.82 15.39
C LYS A 44 -15.65 -1.85 15.13
N ALA A 45 -15.33 -0.61 14.74
CA ALA A 45 -16.34 0.43 14.50
C ALA A 45 -17.30 0.08 13.36
N TYR A 46 -16.80 -0.57 12.32
CA TYR A 46 -17.61 -0.96 11.16
C TYR A 46 -18.08 -2.43 11.19
N GLY A 47 -17.79 -3.17 12.28
CA GLY A 47 -18.24 -4.56 12.41
C GLY A 47 -17.53 -5.56 11.53
N TYR A 48 -16.30 -5.26 11.08
CA TYR A 48 -15.46 -6.21 10.36
C TYR A 48 -14.73 -7.13 11.35
N GLU A 49 -14.56 -8.39 10.95
CA GLU A 49 -13.64 -9.28 11.65
C GLU A 49 -12.20 -8.77 11.55
N TYR A 50 -11.46 -8.86 12.66
CA TYR A 50 -10.04 -8.51 12.71
C TYR A 50 -9.18 -9.76 12.92
N PRO A 51 -8.89 -10.53 11.86
CA PRO A 51 -8.06 -11.71 11.97
C PRO A 51 -6.62 -11.37 12.35
N SER A 52 -5.85 -12.39 12.74
CA SER A 52 -4.43 -12.22 13.01
C SER A 52 -3.69 -11.60 11.81
N ALA A 53 -2.57 -10.93 12.08
CA ALA A 53 -1.76 -10.32 11.00
C ALA A 53 -1.31 -11.35 9.95
N GLY A 54 -1.01 -12.58 10.39
CA GLY A 54 -0.65 -13.68 9.47
C GLY A 54 -1.77 -14.04 8.51
N VAL A 55 -3.01 -14.13 9.01
CA VAL A 55 -4.20 -14.40 8.19
C VAL A 55 -4.45 -13.24 7.22
N ARG A 56 -4.43 -11.99 7.69
CA ARG A 56 -4.62 -10.82 6.81
C ARG A 56 -3.58 -10.73 5.70
N LEU A 57 -2.34 -11.14 5.97
CA LEU A 57 -1.28 -11.17 4.95
C LEU A 57 -1.47 -12.29 3.94
N LYS A 58 -1.99 -13.46 4.33
CA LYS A 58 -2.39 -14.53 3.38
C LYS A 58 -3.56 -14.05 2.50
N MET A 59 -4.58 -13.45 3.12
CA MET A 59 -5.71 -12.84 2.40
C MET A 59 -5.23 -11.79 1.38
N LEU A 60 -4.23 -10.97 1.75
CA LEU A 60 -3.64 -10.01 0.82
C LEU A 60 -2.96 -10.72 -0.37
N GLU A 61 -2.18 -11.78 -0.12
CA GLU A 61 -1.53 -12.52 -1.21
C GLU A 61 -2.54 -13.10 -2.20
N GLU A 62 -3.62 -13.69 -1.71
CA GLU A 62 -4.70 -14.22 -2.56
C GLU A 62 -5.41 -13.10 -3.35
N ALA A 63 -5.66 -11.97 -2.70
CA ALA A 63 -6.27 -10.80 -3.35
C ALA A 63 -5.41 -10.22 -4.49
N LEU A 64 -4.09 -10.18 -4.31
CA LEU A 64 -3.15 -9.76 -5.36
C LEU A 64 -3.21 -10.69 -6.57
N GLN A 65 -3.31 -12.01 -6.34
CA GLN A 65 -3.45 -13.00 -7.41
C GLN A 65 -4.78 -12.84 -8.15
N ILE A 66 -5.88 -12.65 -7.42
CA ILE A 66 -7.21 -12.39 -8.00
C ILE A 66 -7.21 -11.10 -8.82
N TYR A 67 -6.59 -10.02 -8.31
CA TYR A 67 -6.47 -8.75 -9.03
C TYR A 67 -5.76 -8.95 -10.37
N ILE A 68 -4.60 -9.60 -10.37
CA ILE A 68 -3.83 -9.86 -11.59
C ILE A 68 -4.63 -10.72 -12.56
N ALA A 69 -5.20 -11.84 -12.08
CA ALA A 69 -5.99 -12.73 -12.94
C ALA A 69 -7.18 -12.01 -13.58
N MET A 70 -7.98 -11.29 -12.80
CA MET A 70 -9.17 -10.60 -13.30
C MET A 70 -8.85 -9.43 -14.24
N THR A 71 -7.70 -8.78 -14.09
CA THR A 71 -7.31 -7.68 -14.97
C THR A 71 -6.69 -8.16 -16.28
N THR A 72 -6.08 -9.34 -16.31
CA THR A 72 -5.32 -9.86 -17.46
C THR A 72 -6.03 -10.95 -18.25
N GLN A 73 -6.91 -11.75 -17.61
CA GLN A 73 -7.61 -12.86 -18.24
C GLN A 73 -9.05 -12.50 -18.60
N ASP A 74 -9.61 -13.09 -19.65
CA ASP A 74 -11.02 -12.88 -20.04
C ASP A 74 -11.97 -13.44 -18.98
N LYS A 75 -11.71 -14.66 -18.52
CA LYS A 75 -12.37 -15.30 -17.40
C LYS A 75 -11.33 -15.74 -16.38
N ALA A 76 -11.44 -15.24 -15.17
CA ALA A 76 -10.52 -15.54 -14.09
C ALA A 76 -11.10 -16.58 -13.14
N SER A 77 -10.32 -17.59 -12.80
CA SER A 77 -10.63 -18.52 -11.72
C SER A 77 -9.48 -18.57 -10.74
N PHE A 78 -9.81 -18.63 -9.46
CA PHE A 78 -8.85 -18.74 -8.36
C PHE A 78 -9.48 -19.53 -7.22
N GLU A 79 -8.73 -20.47 -6.64
CA GLU A 79 -9.15 -21.26 -5.50
C GLU A 79 -8.07 -21.14 -4.41
N GLY A 80 -8.38 -20.39 -3.36
CA GLY A 80 -7.50 -20.14 -2.23
C GLY A 80 -8.12 -20.59 -0.92
N GLU A 81 -7.39 -20.36 0.18
CA GLU A 81 -7.84 -20.66 1.55
C GLU A 81 -8.94 -19.66 2.00
N HIS A 82 -8.85 -18.41 1.54
CA HIS A 82 -9.71 -17.31 1.98
C HIS A 82 -10.65 -16.79 0.91
N TYR A 83 -10.27 -16.92 -0.36
CA TYR A 83 -11.07 -16.41 -1.49
C TYR A 83 -11.17 -17.44 -2.60
N GLN A 84 -12.34 -17.46 -3.23
CA GLN A 84 -12.61 -18.30 -4.39
C GLN A 84 -13.37 -17.49 -5.44
N ILE A 85 -12.96 -17.59 -6.71
CA ILE A 85 -13.70 -17.07 -7.85
C ILE A 85 -13.70 -18.12 -8.95
N LYS A 86 -14.78 -18.18 -9.72
CA LYS A 86 -14.96 -19.12 -10.82
C LYS A 86 -15.42 -18.39 -12.07
N GLU A 87 -14.65 -18.47 -13.15
CA GLU A 87 -14.93 -17.82 -14.43
C GLU A 87 -15.39 -16.36 -14.32
N ALA A 88 -14.81 -15.62 -13.35
CA ALA A 88 -15.18 -14.24 -13.08
C ALA A 88 -14.80 -13.34 -14.26
N ILE A 89 -15.79 -12.58 -14.77
CA ILE A 89 -15.59 -11.63 -15.86
C ILE A 89 -15.40 -10.23 -15.28
N ASN A 90 -14.32 -9.57 -15.71
CA ASN A 90 -14.02 -8.19 -15.37
C ASN A 90 -14.12 -7.30 -16.62
N GLN A 91 -15.22 -6.58 -16.75
CA GLN A 91 -15.47 -5.60 -17.81
C GLN A 91 -16.05 -4.31 -17.18
N PRO A 92 -15.58 -3.11 -17.63
CA PRO A 92 -14.49 -2.94 -18.61
C PRO A 92 -13.15 -3.43 -18.08
N LYS A 93 -12.25 -3.86 -18.98
CA LYS A 93 -10.85 -4.07 -18.62
C LYS A 93 -10.17 -2.73 -18.35
N PRO A 94 -9.13 -2.68 -17.51
CA PRO A 94 -8.34 -1.47 -17.33
C PRO A 94 -7.76 -0.99 -18.66
N LEU A 95 -7.62 0.32 -18.81
CA LEU A 95 -6.93 0.92 -19.97
C LEU A 95 -5.41 0.71 -19.87
N GLN A 96 -4.87 0.80 -18.67
CA GLN A 96 -3.45 0.57 -18.40
C GLN A 96 -3.09 -0.91 -18.59
N LYS A 97 -1.92 -1.19 -19.16
CA LYS A 97 -1.47 -2.55 -19.47
C LYS A 97 -0.15 -2.86 -18.76
N PRO A 98 0.00 -4.09 -18.24
CA PRO A 98 -0.99 -5.18 -18.21
C PRO A 98 -2.17 -4.91 -17.28
N TYR A 99 -2.02 -4.01 -16.31
CA TYR A 99 -3.00 -3.50 -15.34
C TYR A 99 -2.53 -2.15 -14.78
N PRO A 100 -3.38 -1.40 -14.05
CA PRO A 100 -2.96 -0.21 -13.31
C PRO A 100 -1.80 -0.51 -12.35
N PRO A 101 -0.82 0.40 -12.21
CA PRO A 101 0.31 0.20 -11.32
C PRO A 101 -0.12 -0.27 -9.93
N LEU A 102 0.46 -1.38 -9.48
CA LEU A 102 0.08 -2.09 -8.26
C LEU A 102 1.02 -1.72 -7.11
N TRP A 103 0.48 -1.04 -6.11
CA TRP A 103 1.19 -0.68 -4.89
C TRP A 103 0.90 -1.69 -3.80
N VAL A 104 1.93 -2.38 -3.32
CA VAL A 104 1.82 -3.26 -2.16
C VAL A 104 2.27 -2.49 -0.92
N CYS A 105 1.29 -2.12 -0.08
CA CYS A 105 1.49 -1.22 1.04
C CYS A 105 1.80 -1.96 2.34
N GLY A 106 2.71 -1.37 3.11
CA GLY A 106 3.17 -1.89 4.39
C GLY A 106 4.66 -2.22 4.41
N GLY A 107 5.26 -2.15 5.60
CA GLY A 107 6.71 -2.28 5.78
C GLY A 107 7.18 -3.62 6.35
N GLY A 108 6.32 -4.63 6.41
CA GLY A 108 6.65 -5.94 6.99
C GLY A 108 7.71 -6.69 6.17
N GLU A 109 8.87 -6.91 6.78
CA GLU A 109 10.07 -7.37 6.09
C GLU A 109 9.99 -8.81 5.59
N LYS A 110 9.35 -9.70 6.36
CA LYS A 110 9.29 -11.14 6.06
C LYS A 110 8.23 -11.48 5.00
N VAL A 111 7.10 -10.78 5.01
CA VAL A 111 5.96 -11.12 4.15
C VAL A 111 5.63 -9.99 3.19
N THR A 112 5.37 -8.77 3.67
CA THR A 112 4.93 -7.67 2.81
C THR A 112 5.96 -7.32 1.74
N LEU A 113 7.25 -7.22 2.10
CA LEU A 113 8.31 -6.98 1.11
C LEU A 113 8.51 -8.16 0.15
N LYS A 114 8.23 -9.39 0.59
CA LYS A 114 8.20 -10.56 -0.31
C LYS A 114 7.04 -10.48 -1.30
N LEU A 115 5.85 -10.06 -0.87
CA LEU A 115 4.69 -9.85 -1.75
C LEU A 115 4.95 -8.70 -2.73
N LEU A 116 5.57 -7.61 -2.26
CA LEU A 116 6.00 -6.51 -3.12
C LEU A 116 6.97 -7.02 -4.21
N ALA A 117 7.98 -7.80 -3.83
CA ALA A 117 8.94 -8.38 -4.78
C ALA A 117 8.27 -9.30 -5.80
N LYS A 118 7.20 -10.01 -5.41
CA LYS A 118 6.51 -10.99 -6.26
C LYS A 118 5.47 -10.35 -7.20
N TYR A 119 4.73 -9.36 -6.72
CA TYR A 119 3.52 -8.87 -7.39
C TYR A 119 3.48 -7.36 -7.64
N GLY A 120 4.16 -6.55 -6.79
CA GLY A 120 3.97 -5.10 -6.79
C GLY A 120 4.90 -4.36 -7.75
N ASP A 121 4.45 -3.19 -8.20
CA ASP A 121 5.23 -2.25 -9.01
C ASP A 121 5.78 -1.12 -8.15
N TYR A 122 5.10 -0.82 -7.03
CA TYR A 122 5.45 0.25 -6.09
C TYR A 122 5.40 -0.23 -4.65
N GLY A 123 6.40 0.16 -3.86
CA GLY A 123 6.40 0.07 -2.40
C GLY A 123 6.37 1.45 -1.76
N ASN A 124 5.66 1.58 -0.64
CA ASN A 124 5.59 2.81 0.13
C ASN A 124 5.83 2.52 1.61
N TRP A 125 6.76 3.26 2.22
CA TRP A 125 7.15 3.05 3.61
C TRP A 125 7.14 4.35 4.40
N ASP A 126 6.63 4.30 5.64
CA ASP A 126 6.69 5.38 6.62
C ASP A 126 7.85 5.10 7.59
N VAL A 127 9.04 5.50 7.19
CA VAL A 127 10.30 5.30 7.93
C VAL A 127 11.22 6.50 7.70
N ASP A 128 12.30 6.58 8.47
CA ASP A 128 13.40 7.51 8.20
C ASP A 128 14.31 7.04 7.05
N VAL A 129 15.36 7.79 6.76
CA VAL A 129 16.30 7.49 5.67
C VAL A 129 17.04 6.17 5.90
N GLU A 130 17.44 5.88 7.13
CA GLU A 130 18.14 4.63 7.46
C GLU A 130 17.22 3.43 7.30
N GLY A 131 15.99 3.53 7.80
CA GLY A 131 14.94 2.52 7.61
C GLY A 131 14.60 2.31 6.14
N PHE A 132 14.58 3.36 5.32
CA PHE A 132 14.37 3.24 3.88
C PHE A 132 15.51 2.46 3.19
N VAL A 133 16.76 2.76 3.54
CA VAL A 133 17.92 2.03 3.04
C VAL A 133 17.90 0.57 3.49
N HIS A 134 17.56 0.32 4.77
CA HIS A 134 17.42 -1.03 5.32
C HIS A 134 16.36 -1.86 4.58
N LYS A 135 15.13 -1.33 4.45
CA LYS A 135 14.05 -2.01 3.72
C LYS A 135 14.36 -2.22 2.25
N SER A 136 15.04 -1.28 1.62
CA SER A 136 15.51 -1.41 0.24
C SER A 136 16.47 -2.60 0.06
N LYS A 137 17.39 -2.82 1.01
CA LYS A 137 18.30 -3.98 1.00
C LYS A 137 17.54 -5.31 1.15
N ILE A 138 16.50 -5.34 2.02
CA ILE A 138 15.68 -6.53 2.23
C ILE A 138 14.84 -6.82 0.97
N LEU A 139 14.21 -5.80 0.40
CA LEU A 139 13.45 -5.94 -0.85
C LEU A 139 14.34 -6.49 -1.96
N LYS A 140 15.58 -6.00 -2.10
CA LYS A 140 16.53 -6.50 -3.09
C LYS A 140 16.78 -8.01 -2.93
N LYS A 141 16.99 -8.49 -1.69
CA LYS A 141 17.15 -9.93 -1.41
C LYS A 141 15.89 -10.73 -1.81
N HIS A 142 14.69 -10.22 -1.53
CA HIS A 142 13.46 -10.87 -1.97
C HIS A 142 13.34 -10.90 -3.50
N CYS A 143 13.75 -9.84 -4.20
CA CYS A 143 13.78 -9.83 -5.66
C CYS A 143 14.73 -10.87 -6.24
N GLU A 144 15.92 -11.03 -5.65
CA GLU A 144 16.89 -12.07 -6.04
C GLU A 144 16.28 -13.47 -5.94
N VAL A 145 15.61 -13.78 -4.81
CA VAL A 145 14.89 -15.06 -4.61
C VAL A 145 13.77 -15.25 -5.62
N GLN A 146 13.02 -14.19 -5.94
CA GLN A 146 11.91 -14.23 -6.90
C GLN A 146 12.38 -14.14 -8.36
N LYS A 147 13.68 -14.01 -8.63
CA LYS A 147 14.27 -13.77 -9.96
C LYS A 147 13.65 -12.56 -10.67
N ARG A 148 13.30 -11.53 -9.91
CA ARG A 148 12.75 -10.27 -10.42
C ARG A 148 13.79 -9.17 -10.41
N ASN A 149 13.79 -8.35 -11.45
CA ASN A 149 14.66 -7.18 -11.49
C ASN A 149 14.19 -6.13 -10.44
N TYR A 150 15.06 -5.88 -9.45
CA TYR A 150 14.79 -4.92 -8.37
C TYR A 150 14.55 -3.49 -8.88
N SER A 151 15.18 -3.09 -10.00
CA SER A 151 15.03 -1.74 -10.57
C SER A 151 13.63 -1.44 -11.13
N GLU A 152 12.83 -2.47 -11.43
CA GLU A 152 11.46 -2.34 -11.89
C GLU A 152 10.51 -1.87 -10.77
N ILE A 153 10.87 -2.12 -9.50
CA ILE A 153 10.04 -1.73 -8.37
C ILE A 153 10.43 -0.30 -7.95
N LYS A 154 9.48 0.61 -8.02
CA LYS A 154 9.63 1.96 -7.50
C LYS A 154 9.41 1.99 -6.00
N LYS A 155 10.31 2.60 -5.27
CA LYS A 155 10.27 2.76 -3.81
C LYS A 155 9.96 4.19 -3.49
N THR A 156 8.99 4.41 -2.62
CA THR A 156 8.54 5.73 -2.19
C THR A 156 8.55 5.84 -0.67
N LEU A 157 8.77 7.02 -0.19
CA LEU A 157 8.75 7.37 1.22
C LEU A 157 7.47 8.12 1.54
N HIS A 158 6.74 7.69 2.57
CA HIS A 158 5.71 8.49 3.21
C HIS A 158 6.33 9.25 4.38
N THR A 159 6.13 10.57 4.43
CA THR A 159 6.65 11.39 5.50
C THR A 159 5.78 12.62 5.72
N ASN A 160 5.83 13.17 6.92
CA ASN A 160 5.23 14.47 7.22
C ASN A 160 6.20 15.59 6.84
N VAL A 161 5.67 16.69 6.34
CA VAL A 161 6.43 17.91 6.03
C VAL A 161 5.92 19.01 6.94
N ILE A 162 6.79 19.59 7.78
CA ILE A 162 6.48 20.71 8.65
C ILE A 162 7.52 21.80 8.38
N ILE A 163 7.08 22.90 7.81
CA ILE A 163 7.96 24.01 7.41
C ILE A 163 7.52 25.28 8.14
N GLY A 164 8.45 25.93 8.83
CA GLY A 164 8.30 27.26 9.41
C GLY A 164 8.94 28.34 8.54
N ASP A 165 8.39 29.56 8.58
CA ASP A 165 9.03 30.72 7.95
C ASP A 165 10.26 31.19 8.76
N ASN A 166 10.30 30.84 10.04
CA ASN A 166 11.42 31.00 10.97
C ASN A 166 11.26 30.02 12.12
N GLN A 167 12.24 29.93 13.02
CA GLN A 167 12.22 28.98 14.13
C GLN A 167 10.99 29.16 15.04
N LYS A 168 10.60 30.38 15.37
CA LYS A 168 9.43 30.66 16.21
C LYS A 168 8.11 30.16 15.58
N ASP A 169 7.97 30.29 14.27
CA ASP A 169 6.82 29.78 13.53
C ASP A 169 6.83 28.23 13.50
N LEU A 170 7.99 27.62 13.28
CA LEU A 170 8.15 26.17 13.33
C LEU A 170 7.77 25.60 14.70
N ASP A 171 8.29 26.18 15.78
CA ASP A 171 7.98 25.75 17.15
C ASP A 171 6.49 25.88 17.47
N SER A 172 5.86 26.97 17.00
CA SER A 172 4.41 27.15 17.15
C SER A 172 3.60 26.08 16.41
N LYS A 173 4.01 25.72 15.18
CA LYS A 173 3.37 24.67 14.38
C LYS A 173 3.53 23.30 15.01
N LEU A 174 4.73 22.97 15.47
CA LEU A 174 5.01 21.70 16.17
C LEU A 174 4.15 21.59 17.42
N LYS A 175 4.14 22.61 18.27
CA LYS A 175 3.31 22.63 19.47
C LYS A 175 1.84 22.39 19.15
N ARG A 176 1.29 23.11 18.16
CA ARG A 176 -0.11 22.94 17.74
C ARG A 176 -0.41 21.53 17.26
N ILE A 177 0.50 20.91 16.51
CA ILE A 177 0.32 19.54 16.03
C ILE A 177 0.32 18.57 17.21
N VAL A 178 1.26 18.71 18.15
CA VAL A 178 1.32 17.90 19.38
C VAL A 178 0.04 18.06 20.20
N ASP A 179 -0.42 19.28 20.40
CA ASP A 179 -1.65 19.57 21.17
C ASP A 179 -2.91 18.92 20.55
N VAL A 180 -2.98 18.89 19.20
CA VAL A 180 -4.14 18.32 18.48
C VAL A 180 -4.05 16.79 18.38
N THR A 181 -2.87 16.23 18.15
CA THR A 181 -2.71 14.81 17.86
C THR A 181 -2.36 13.98 19.07
N GLY A 182 -1.82 14.57 20.12
CA GLY A 182 -1.27 13.88 21.29
C GLY A 182 0.02 13.08 20.99
N ILE A 183 0.56 13.21 19.77
CA ILE A 183 1.78 12.50 19.36
C ILE A 183 3.00 13.32 19.79
N PRO A 184 4.00 12.73 20.49
CA PRO A 184 5.19 13.44 20.95
C PRO A 184 5.96 14.14 19.82
N GLU A 185 6.56 15.30 20.12
CA GLU A 185 7.27 16.12 19.14
C GLU A 185 8.42 15.37 18.47
N GLU A 186 9.13 14.50 19.20
CA GLU A 186 10.23 13.71 18.67
C GLU A 186 9.82 12.80 17.51
N MET A 187 8.56 12.37 17.50
CA MET A 187 8.01 11.56 16.39
C MET A 187 7.88 12.34 15.09
N TYR A 188 7.79 13.67 15.16
CA TYR A 188 7.77 14.54 13.99
C TYR A 188 9.18 14.98 13.60
N THR A 189 10.01 15.37 14.57
CA THR A 189 11.34 15.93 14.33
C THR A 189 12.39 14.87 13.92
N SER A 190 12.13 13.59 14.21
CA SER A 190 12.98 12.48 13.73
C SER A 190 12.86 12.22 12.22
N LYS A 191 11.89 12.83 11.55
CA LYS A 191 11.69 12.67 10.10
C LYS A 191 12.38 13.80 9.32
N PRO A 192 12.87 13.53 8.09
CA PRO A 192 13.83 14.39 7.41
C PRO A 192 13.28 15.72 6.85
N LEU A 193 11.98 15.98 6.93
CA LEU A 193 11.36 17.16 6.31
C LEU A 193 10.68 18.10 7.34
N VAL A 194 11.37 18.36 8.44
CA VAL A 194 10.97 19.37 9.44
C VAL A 194 12.07 20.43 9.51
N GLY A 195 11.74 21.68 9.25
CA GLY A 195 12.74 22.75 9.23
C GLY A 195 12.16 24.12 8.88
N VAL A 196 13.05 25.09 8.79
CA VAL A 196 12.72 26.46 8.36
C VAL A 196 13.07 26.67 6.88
N LYS A 197 12.39 27.60 6.23
CA LYS A 197 12.77 28.05 4.89
C LYS A 197 14.14 28.72 4.95
N GLU A 198 15.03 28.39 4.02
CA GLU A 198 16.25 29.15 3.74
C GLU A 198 15.94 30.44 3.00
#